data_70e3c442f3d32e84f15e010ccba6bc40
#
_entry.id   70e3c442f3d32e84f15e010ccba6bc40
#
_cell.length_a   1.000
_cell.length_b   1.000
_cell.length_c   1.000
_cell.angle_alpha   90.00
_cell.angle_beta   90.00
_cell.angle_gamma   90.00
#
_symmetry.space_group_name_H-M   'P 1'
#
loop_
_entity.id
_entity.type
_entity.pdbx_description
1 polymer ?
#
loop_
_entity_poly.entity_id
_entity_poly.type
_entity_poly.pdbx_seq_one_letter_code
_entity_poly.pdbx_strand_id
1 'polypeptide(L)'
;MWKIIINLYLLLFILITPLSTLASNKVYEISNELMCPVCQGQTVAESNSGLAISMREVVKRQVSEGKSKKEILNYFVNIYGDTILATPPVKGFGIILYIFPVLVLVGSILFWIRRFNK
;
A
#
# COMPACT_ATOMS: atom_id res chain seq x y z
N MET A 1 47.32 0.84 2.97
CA MET A 1 46.87 2.13 2.39
C MET A 1 45.66 1.98 1.49
N TRP A 2 45.65 1.07 0.54
CA TRP A 2 44.48 0.85 -0.38
C TRP A 2 43.16 0.55 0.35
N LYS A 3 43.15 -0.33 1.36
CA LYS A 3 41.96 -0.65 2.16
C LYS A 3 41.40 0.53 2.96
N ILE A 4 42.27 1.44 3.41
CA ILE A 4 41.86 2.64 4.17
C ILE A 4 41.20 3.65 3.23
N ILE A 5 41.71 3.79 2.00
CA ILE A 5 41.15 4.68 0.98
C ILE A 5 39.77 4.18 0.52
N ILE A 6 39.63 2.88 0.32
CA ILE A 6 38.34 2.27 -0.06
C ILE A 6 37.30 2.44 1.06
N ASN A 7 37.69 2.22 2.34
CA ASN A 7 36.77 2.42 3.46
C ASN A 7 36.38 3.89 3.64
N LEU A 8 37.30 4.81 3.45
CA LEU A 8 37.03 6.24 3.50
C LEU A 8 36.08 6.68 2.37
N TYR A 9 36.27 6.12 1.19
CA TYR A 9 35.40 6.39 0.03
C TYR A 9 33.97 5.83 0.22
N LEU A 10 33.86 4.62 0.81
CA LEU A 10 32.59 3.99 1.16
C LEU A 10 31.85 4.79 2.24
N LEU A 11 32.55 5.29 3.23
CA LEU A 11 32.01 6.11 4.32
C LEU A 11 31.53 7.47 3.79
N LEU A 12 32.30 8.09 2.88
CA LEU A 12 31.91 9.32 2.20
C LEU A 12 30.71 9.13 1.30
N PHE A 13 30.60 7.99 0.59
CA PHE A 13 29.48 7.65 -0.28
C PHE A 13 28.16 7.48 0.51
N ILE A 14 28.24 6.90 1.72
CA ILE A 14 27.07 6.75 2.62
C ILE A 14 26.60 8.11 3.16
N LEU A 15 27.52 9.05 3.40
CA LEU A 15 27.19 10.41 3.87
C LEU A 15 26.56 11.31 2.80
N ILE A 16 26.72 10.98 1.50
CA ILE A 16 26.20 11.79 0.38
C ILE A 16 24.81 11.31 -0.07
N THR A 17 24.30 10.17 0.43
CA THR A 17 22.94 9.73 0.09
C THR A 17 21.91 10.70 0.68
N PRO A 18 21.18 11.46 -0.16
CA PRO A 18 20.26 12.47 0.34
C PRO A 18 19.07 11.81 1.05
N LEU A 19 18.81 12.25 2.26
CA LEU A 19 17.64 11.89 3.07
C LEU A 19 16.29 12.25 2.39
N SER A 20 16.35 12.89 1.24
CA SER A 20 15.19 13.34 0.45
C SER A 20 14.35 12.22 -0.16
N THR A 21 14.87 11.01 -0.26
CA THR A 21 14.18 9.85 -0.84
C THR A 21 13.04 9.30 0.04
N LEU A 22 13.09 9.50 1.35
CA LEU A 22 12.10 8.96 2.28
C LEU A 22 10.74 9.65 2.17
N ALA A 23 10.71 10.96 1.97
CA ALA A 23 9.43 11.70 1.83
C ALA A 23 8.74 11.41 0.50
N SER A 24 9.50 11.28 -0.60
CA SER A 24 8.97 10.93 -1.92
C SER A 24 8.38 9.51 -1.95
N ASN A 25 9.04 8.55 -1.30
CA ASN A 25 8.54 7.19 -1.18
C ASN A 25 7.24 7.11 -0.38
N LYS A 26 7.11 7.89 0.70
CA LYS A 26 5.91 7.92 1.54
C LYS A 26 4.69 8.47 0.79
N VAL A 27 4.85 9.54 0.02
CA VAL A 27 3.79 10.10 -0.81
C VAL A 27 3.33 9.09 -1.86
N TYR A 28 4.26 8.44 -2.55
CA TYR A 28 3.97 7.41 -3.53
C TYR A 28 3.25 6.21 -2.90
N GLU A 29 3.74 5.71 -1.76
CA GLU A 29 3.14 4.59 -1.03
C GLU A 29 1.68 4.88 -0.66
N ILE A 30 1.39 6.05 -0.07
CA ILE A 30 0.03 6.43 0.31
C ILE A 30 -0.85 6.61 -0.93
N SER A 31 -0.34 7.24 -1.98
CA SER A 31 -1.07 7.45 -3.24
C SER A 31 -1.38 6.15 -3.97
N ASN A 32 -0.55 5.12 -3.78
CA ASN A 32 -0.76 3.78 -4.35
C ASN A 32 -1.84 2.98 -3.61
N GLU A 33 -2.15 3.35 -2.38
CA GLU A 33 -3.26 2.76 -1.61
C GLU A 33 -4.61 3.45 -1.84
N LEU A 34 -4.62 4.54 -2.61
CA LEU A 34 -5.83 5.27 -2.97
C LEU A 34 -6.23 4.98 -4.42
N MET A 35 -7.47 4.59 -4.63
CA MET A 35 -8.05 4.42 -5.96
C MET A 35 -8.51 5.77 -6.51
N CYS A 36 -8.26 6.00 -7.79
CA CYS A 36 -8.78 7.18 -8.47
C CYS A 36 -10.21 6.91 -8.96
N PRO A 37 -11.24 7.65 -8.47
CA PRO A 37 -12.64 7.34 -8.79
C PRO A 37 -13.02 7.48 -10.27
N VAL A 38 -12.27 8.27 -11.04
CA VAL A 38 -12.52 8.56 -12.46
C VAL A 38 -11.54 7.88 -13.41
N CYS A 39 -10.65 7.01 -12.90
CA CYS A 39 -9.50 6.49 -13.65
C CYS A 39 -9.62 5.00 -14.00
N GLN A 40 -10.81 4.42 -14.00
CA GLN A 40 -11.08 3.04 -14.44
C GLN A 40 -10.19 1.98 -13.75
N GLY A 41 -10.08 2.03 -12.42
CA GLY A 41 -9.35 1.05 -11.65
C GLY A 41 -7.85 1.32 -11.46
N GLN A 42 -7.37 2.50 -11.86
CA GLN A 42 -5.99 2.91 -11.56
C GLN A 42 -5.89 3.53 -10.17
N THR A 43 -4.72 3.38 -9.54
CA THR A 43 -4.41 4.08 -8.29
C THR A 43 -4.13 5.56 -8.54
N VAL A 44 -4.21 6.35 -7.48
CA VAL A 44 -3.85 7.78 -7.54
C VAL A 44 -2.37 7.97 -7.90
N ALA A 45 -1.50 7.01 -7.54
CA ALA A 45 -0.09 7.05 -7.90
C ALA A 45 0.16 6.86 -9.40
N GLU A 46 -0.61 5.97 -10.04
CA GLU A 46 -0.42 5.59 -11.45
C GLU A 46 -1.16 6.48 -12.43
N SER A 47 -2.25 7.12 -12.00
CA SER A 47 -3.09 7.92 -12.87
C SER A 47 -2.53 9.32 -13.10
N ASN A 48 -2.67 9.80 -14.34
CA ASN A 48 -2.33 11.17 -14.74
C ASN A 48 -3.57 12.07 -14.96
N SER A 49 -4.74 11.65 -14.46
CA SER A 49 -5.94 12.49 -14.49
C SER A 49 -5.77 13.73 -13.60
N GLY A 50 -6.46 14.82 -13.92
CA GLY A 50 -6.43 16.03 -13.13
C GLY A 50 -6.84 15.81 -11.67
N LEU A 51 -7.81 14.89 -11.42
CA LEU A 51 -8.21 14.51 -10.07
C LEU A 51 -7.09 13.78 -9.32
N ALA A 52 -6.44 12.80 -9.96
CA ALA A 52 -5.34 12.06 -9.35
C ALA A 52 -4.15 12.99 -9.00
N ILE A 53 -3.85 13.95 -9.87
CA ILE A 53 -2.81 14.96 -9.60
C ILE A 53 -3.19 15.78 -8.37
N SER A 54 -4.43 16.30 -8.31
CA SER A 54 -4.92 17.04 -7.16
C SER A 54 -4.90 16.22 -5.86
N MET A 55 -5.26 14.96 -5.91
CA MET A 55 -5.22 14.05 -4.76
C MET A 55 -3.77 13.84 -4.27
N ARG A 56 -2.81 13.64 -5.19
CA ARG A 56 -1.38 13.54 -4.83
C ARG A 56 -0.85 14.81 -4.15
N GLU A 57 -1.26 15.99 -4.62
CA GLU A 57 -0.87 17.25 -3.97
C GLU A 57 -1.42 17.35 -2.55
N VAL A 58 -2.66 16.90 -2.30
CA VAL A 58 -3.24 16.82 -0.96
C VAL A 58 -2.46 15.86 -0.08
N VAL A 59 -2.13 14.66 -0.60
CA VAL A 59 -1.30 13.67 0.12
C VAL A 59 0.07 14.27 0.48
N LYS A 60 0.74 14.89 -0.50
CA LYS A 60 2.04 15.54 -0.31
C LYS A 60 2.01 16.61 0.78
N ARG A 61 1.00 17.48 0.77
CA ARG A 61 0.80 18.51 1.80
C ARG A 61 0.60 17.89 3.18
N GLN A 62 -0.26 16.88 3.32
CA GLN A 62 -0.52 16.24 4.60
C GLN A 62 0.69 15.45 5.13
N VAL A 63 1.50 14.86 4.25
CA VAL A 63 2.78 14.25 4.62
C VAL A 63 3.77 15.31 5.12
N SER A 64 3.83 16.49 4.48
CA SER A 64 4.68 17.59 4.95
C SER A 64 4.22 18.20 6.28
N GLU A 65 2.92 18.12 6.58
CA GLU A 65 2.33 18.49 7.87
C GLU A 65 2.62 17.45 8.98
N GLY A 66 3.29 16.34 8.66
CA GLY A 66 3.66 15.30 9.61
C GLY A 66 2.54 14.31 9.96
N LYS A 67 1.43 14.31 9.22
CA LYS A 67 0.33 13.36 9.45
C LYS A 67 0.75 11.92 9.18
N SER A 68 0.17 11.00 9.94
CA SER A 68 0.39 9.58 9.74
C SER A 68 -0.35 9.08 8.50
N LYS A 69 0.15 8.01 7.88
CA LYS A 69 -0.50 7.33 6.76
C LYS A 69 -1.99 7.04 7.03
N LYS A 70 -2.29 6.51 8.23
CA LYS A 70 -3.66 6.18 8.63
C LYS A 70 -4.58 7.40 8.65
N GLU A 71 -4.11 8.53 9.14
CA GLU A 71 -4.89 9.78 9.16
C GLU A 71 -5.17 10.29 7.75
N ILE A 72 -4.18 10.20 6.85
CA ILE A 72 -4.32 10.60 5.45
C ILE A 72 -5.33 9.71 4.74
N LEU A 73 -5.24 8.40 4.90
CA LEU A 73 -6.21 7.46 4.31
C LEU A 73 -7.63 7.69 4.85
N ASN A 74 -7.78 7.88 6.17
CA ASN A 74 -9.07 8.18 6.79
C ASN A 74 -9.68 9.49 6.27
N TYR A 75 -8.87 10.51 5.99
CA TYR A 75 -9.33 11.74 5.38
C TYR A 75 -10.01 11.48 4.03
N PHE A 76 -9.40 10.67 3.16
CA PHE A 76 -9.99 10.32 1.88
C PHE A 76 -11.21 9.40 2.01
N VAL A 77 -11.19 8.45 2.95
CA VAL A 77 -12.35 7.59 3.26
C VAL A 77 -13.56 8.42 3.71
N ASN A 78 -13.36 9.46 4.52
CA ASN A 78 -14.45 10.33 4.96
C ASN A 78 -15.08 11.14 3.82
N ILE A 79 -14.32 11.44 2.74
CA ILE A 79 -14.81 12.22 1.60
C ILE A 79 -15.42 11.31 0.53
N TYR A 80 -14.80 10.19 0.22
CA TYR A 80 -15.14 9.32 -0.92
C TYR A 80 -15.73 7.96 -0.52
N GLY A 81 -15.69 7.60 0.76
CA GLY A 81 -16.10 6.29 1.26
C GLY A 81 -14.99 5.24 1.24
N ASP A 82 -15.28 4.05 1.80
CA ASP A 82 -14.30 2.95 1.91
C ASP A 82 -13.83 2.40 0.55
N THR A 83 -14.59 2.62 -0.51
CA THR A 83 -14.26 2.21 -1.89
C THR A 83 -13.06 2.93 -2.47
N ILE A 84 -12.60 4.03 -1.85
CA ILE A 84 -11.42 4.78 -2.26
C ILE A 84 -10.12 4.02 -1.95
N LEU A 85 -10.16 3.04 -1.04
CA LEU A 85 -8.98 2.25 -0.68
C LEU A 85 -8.74 1.13 -1.70
N ALA A 86 -7.50 1.01 -2.18
CA ALA A 86 -7.08 -0.07 -3.08
C ALA A 86 -7.21 -1.45 -2.40
N THR A 87 -6.97 -1.49 -1.08
CA THR A 87 -7.23 -2.65 -0.22
C THR A 87 -8.28 -2.27 0.81
N PRO A 88 -9.56 -2.55 0.55
CA PRO A 88 -10.61 -2.25 1.51
C PRO A 88 -10.36 -3.00 2.83
N PRO A 89 -10.60 -2.35 3.97
CA PRO A 89 -10.41 -2.99 5.27
C PRO A 89 -11.30 -4.22 5.38
N VAL A 90 -10.73 -5.34 5.85
CA VAL A 90 -11.43 -6.61 6.05
C VAL A 90 -12.36 -6.44 7.26
N LYS A 91 -13.48 -5.75 7.06
CA LYS A 91 -14.49 -5.52 8.11
C LYS A 91 -15.72 -6.38 7.80
N GLY A 92 -16.17 -7.15 8.81
CA GLY A 92 -17.43 -7.87 8.76
C GLY A 92 -17.51 -8.92 7.65
N PHE A 93 -18.34 -8.70 6.67
CA PHE A 93 -18.65 -9.66 5.59
C PHE A 93 -17.43 -10.06 4.73
N GLY A 94 -16.39 -9.22 4.65
CA GLY A 94 -15.16 -9.52 3.91
C GLY A 94 -14.37 -10.70 4.49
N ILE A 95 -14.43 -10.94 5.80
CA ILE A 95 -13.77 -12.08 6.44
C ILE A 95 -14.39 -13.40 5.95
N ILE A 96 -15.69 -13.44 5.75
CA ILE A 96 -16.41 -14.63 5.28
C ILE A 96 -15.96 -15.01 3.87
N LEU A 97 -15.69 -14.02 3.00
CA LEU A 97 -15.21 -14.26 1.64
C LEU A 97 -13.85 -14.97 1.59
N TYR A 98 -12.97 -14.68 2.57
CA TYR A 98 -11.65 -15.32 2.66
C TYR A 98 -11.70 -16.70 3.34
N ILE A 99 -12.55 -16.86 4.35
CA ILE A 99 -12.67 -18.11 5.11
C ILE A 99 -13.44 -19.17 4.30
N PHE A 100 -14.46 -18.78 3.54
CA PHE A 100 -15.30 -19.71 2.80
C PHE A 100 -14.54 -20.63 1.84
N PRO A 101 -13.65 -20.16 0.95
CA PRO A 101 -12.90 -21.05 0.06
C PRO A 101 -11.96 -21.99 0.81
N VAL A 102 -11.40 -21.54 1.93
CA VAL A 102 -10.53 -22.39 2.76
C VAL A 102 -11.33 -23.52 3.41
N LEU A 103 -12.52 -23.25 3.95
CA LEU A 103 -13.41 -24.27 4.52
C LEU A 103 -13.84 -25.30 3.48
N VAL A 104 -14.18 -24.86 2.25
CA VAL A 104 -14.54 -25.76 1.15
C VAL A 104 -13.38 -26.68 0.77
N LEU A 105 -12.17 -26.14 0.68
CA LEU A 105 -10.96 -26.92 0.39
C LEU A 105 -10.68 -27.97 1.46
N VAL A 106 -10.68 -27.55 2.73
CA VAL A 106 -10.44 -28.47 3.86
C VAL A 106 -11.54 -29.54 3.93
N GLY A 107 -12.79 -29.15 3.77
CA GLY A 107 -13.93 -30.09 3.73
C GLY A 107 -13.82 -31.12 2.60
N SER A 108 -13.44 -30.68 1.40
CA SER A 108 -13.23 -31.55 0.24
C SER A 108 -12.12 -32.57 0.48
N ILE A 109 -10.98 -32.13 1.03
CA ILE A 109 -9.84 -33.00 1.34
C ILE A 109 -10.21 -34.03 2.40
N LEU A 110 -10.87 -33.61 3.49
CA LEU A 110 -11.33 -34.54 4.55
C LEU A 110 -12.36 -35.54 4.04
N PHE A 111 -13.30 -35.10 3.18
CA PHE A 111 -14.25 -35.97 2.55
C PHE A 111 -13.56 -37.04 1.66
N TRP A 112 -12.56 -36.61 0.88
CA TRP A 112 -11.81 -37.49 -0.02
C TRP A 112 -11.01 -38.54 0.77
N ILE A 113 -10.29 -38.13 1.82
CA ILE A 113 -9.55 -39.00 2.70
C ILE A 113 -10.46 -40.06 3.38
N ARG A 114 -11.63 -39.62 3.88
CA ARG A 114 -12.60 -40.55 4.47
C ARG A 114 -13.19 -41.53 3.47
N ARG A 115 -13.34 -41.12 2.21
CA ARG A 115 -13.86 -41.99 1.18
C ARG A 115 -12.88 -43.06 0.72
N PHE A 116 -11.60 -42.75 0.68
CA PHE A 116 -10.56 -43.69 0.28
C PHE A 116 -10.08 -44.63 1.43
N ASN A 117 -10.37 -44.23 2.66
CA ASN A 117 -9.97 -45.02 3.84
C ASN A 117 -11.09 -46.01 4.29
N LYS A 118 -12.13 -46.15 3.50
CA LYS A 118 -13.19 -47.18 3.61
C LYS A 118 -13.06 -48.21 2.49
#